data_c260d06ea901474d4a60cadd0ba73b67
#
_entry.id   c260d06ea901474d4a60cadd0ba73b67
#
_cell.length_a   1.000
_cell.length_b   1.000
_cell.length_c   1.000
_cell.angle_alpha   90.00
_cell.angle_beta   90.00
_cell.angle_gamma   90.00
#
_symmetry.space_group_name_H-M   'P 1'
#
loop_
_entity.id
_entity.type
_entity.pdbx_description
1 polymer ?
#
loop_
_entity_poly.entity_id
_entity_poly.type
_entity_poly.pdbx_seq_one_letter_code
_entity_poly.pdbx_strand_id
1 'polypeptide(L)'
;MSGYLSDFIDFPALVRERLCKAAVLGCALASALIAAAPCLADGLVWPPITEPPTQHYVPGKWVWAELFSEDTKAAAHFYAAAFGWAFQRFETSHGVSYTLALSDGEPVGGMIQRDHTYDNTPGSRWLGMISVPDVKAAARYAAAHGGKVVVPPRLLTGRGEVAILADPEGAPFGVIHSSSGDPPDYLAEDKQWVWVELWAKDPKAMADFYSGLADYEVDPVERPNGSLGYFLASGGYTRCGIIPSPAPSIAPAWLPYLRVEDVKAATKQAEQAGARVVVPPNVAVRDGRVALILDPTGAALGLAEVTPEPQ
;
A
#
# COMPACT_ATOMS: atom_id res chain seq x y z
N MET A 1 -6.50 -21.28 -2.95
CA MET A 1 -6.05 -19.89 -3.11
C MET A 1 -5.04 -19.65 -4.24
N SER A 2 -4.42 -20.67 -4.81
CA SER A 2 -3.42 -20.53 -5.89
C SER A 2 -3.97 -20.04 -7.24
N GLY A 3 -5.22 -20.28 -7.58
CA GLY A 3 -5.79 -19.94 -8.90
C GLY A 3 -6.09 -18.44 -9.14
N TYR A 4 -6.31 -17.66 -8.09
CA TYR A 4 -6.66 -16.22 -8.22
C TYR A 4 -5.47 -15.30 -8.43
N LEU A 5 -4.29 -15.73 -8.02
CA LEU A 5 -3.10 -14.88 -8.03
C LEU A 5 -2.33 -14.94 -9.35
N SER A 6 -2.51 -16.02 -10.14
CA SER A 6 -1.88 -16.15 -11.46
C SER A 6 -2.33 -15.09 -12.46
N ASP A 7 -3.54 -14.57 -12.32
CA ASP A 7 -4.13 -13.60 -13.24
C ASP A 7 -3.63 -12.16 -13.02
N PHE A 8 -2.87 -11.91 -11.95
CA PHE A 8 -2.39 -10.57 -11.59
C PHE A 8 -1.16 -10.08 -12.41
N ILE A 9 -0.87 -10.60 -13.60
CA ILE A 9 0.51 -10.60 -14.04
C ILE A 9 0.83 -9.87 -15.36
N ASP A 10 -0.09 -9.31 -16.17
CA ASP A 10 0.37 -8.60 -17.40
C ASP A 10 -0.35 -7.29 -17.75
N PHE A 11 0.44 -6.35 -18.30
CA PHE A 11 -0.05 -5.09 -18.86
C PHE A 11 0.32 -5.01 -20.35
N PRO A 12 -0.68 -4.94 -21.28
CA PRO A 12 -0.44 -4.76 -22.71
C PRO A 12 0.27 -3.44 -23.03
N ALA A 13 0.89 -3.36 -24.22
CA ALA A 13 1.66 -2.19 -24.67
C ALA A 13 0.88 -0.86 -24.57
N LEU A 14 -0.42 -0.87 -24.88
CA LEU A 14 -1.29 0.31 -24.80
C LEU A 14 -1.46 0.85 -23.37
N VAL A 15 -1.44 -0.06 -22.39
CA VAL A 15 -1.53 0.29 -20.97
C VAL A 15 -0.21 0.88 -20.48
N ARG A 16 0.92 0.34 -20.95
CA ARG A 16 2.27 0.86 -20.67
C ARG A 16 2.40 2.32 -21.09
N GLU A 17 1.88 2.70 -22.26
CA GLU A 17 1.90 4.09 -22.73
C GLU A 17 1.07 5.03 -21.81
N ARG A 18 -0.10 4.59 -21.35
CA ARG A 18 -0.94 5.37 -20.41
C ARG A 18 -0.28 5.50 -19.04
N LEU A 19 0.33 4.44 -18.54
CA LEU A 19 1.10 4.45 -17.29
C LEU A 19 2.30 5.38 -17.37
N CYS A 20 3.04 5.40 -18.52
CA CYS A 20 4.14 6.33 -18.74
C CYS A 20 3.67 7.79 -18.70
N LYS A 21 2.53 8.11 -19.33
CA LYS A 21 1.95 9.46 -19.28
C LYS A 21 1.49 9.87 -17.89
N ALA A 22 1.04 8.90 -17.09
CA ALA A 22 0.67 9.14 -15.68
C ALA A 22 1.89 9.27 -14.77
N ALA A 23 2.95 8.50 -15.01
CA ALA A 23 4.17 8.47 -14.21
C ALA A 23 5.02 9.77 -14.33
N VAL A 24 4.90 10.52 -15.42
CA VAL A 24 5.58 11.82 -15.57
C VAL A 24 5.15 12.84 -14.51
N LEU A 25 4.00 12.63 -13.86
CA LEU A 25 3.54 13.46 -12.74
C LEU A 25 3.95 12.95 -11.34
N GLY A 26 4.56 11.77 -11.24
CA GLY A 26 4.86 11.11 -9.95
C GLY A 26 6.33 10.80 -9.67
N CYS A 27 7.27 11.24 -10.48
CA CYS A 27 8.63 10.71 -10.55
C CYS A 27 9.72 11.43 -9.76
N ALA A 28 9.47 11.91 -8.54
CA ALA A 28 10.55 12.39 -7.67
C ALA A 28 10.37 11.84 -6.25
N LEU A 29 10.78 10.58 -6.01
CA LEU A 29 10.19 9.83 -4.90
C LEU A 29 11.10 9.36 -3.78
N ALA A 30 12.42 9.44 -3.90
CA ALA A 30 13.30 8.79 -2.92
C ALA A 30 13.76 9.68 -1.76
N SER A 31 13.59 11.00 -1.84
CA SER A 31 14.23 11.91 -0.86
C SER A 31 13.27 12.58 0.12
N ALA A 32 12.00 12.44 -0.06
CA ALA A 32 11.00 13.35 0.49
C ALA A 32 10.21 12.86 1.71
N LEU A 33 10.39 11.61 2.13
CA LEU A 33 9.76 11.08 3.35
C LEU A 33 10.44 11.53 4.65
N ILE A 34 11.60 12.18 4.54
CA ILE A 34 12.42 12.60 5.70
C ILE A 34 11.71 13.63 6.57
N ALA A 35 10.80 14.40 6.01
CA ALA A 35 10.15 15.52 6.69
C ALA A 35 8.85 15.17 7.43
N ALA A 36 8.31 13.99 7.28
CA ALA A 36 7.19 13.53 8.10
C ALA A 36 7.60 13.20 9.56
N ALA A 37 8.89 13.24 9.86
CA ALA A 37 9.41 12.89 11.17
C ALA A 37 8.89 13.77 12.34
N PRO A 38 8.66 15.10 12.20
CA PRO A 38 8.06 15.90 13.29
C PRO A 38 6.55 15.65 13.48
N CYS A 39 5.83 15.24 12.43
CA CYS A 39 4.37 15.07 12.49
C CYS A 39 3.89 13.83 13.26
N LEU A 40 4.78 12.90 13.58
CA LEU A 40 4.46 11.76 14.45
C LEU A 40 4.70 12.12 15.92
N ALA A 41 4.28 13.32 16.35
CA ALA A 41 4.68 14.00 17.56
C ALA A 41 4.12 13.39 18.85
N ASP A 42 4.82 13.69 19.93
CA ASP A 42 4.46 13.36 21.31
C ASP A 42 3.06 13.86 21.68
N GLY A 43 2.25 13.00 22.29
CA GLY A 43 0.96 13.34 22.88
C GLY A 43 -0.28 12.88 22.14
N LEU A 44 -0.18 12.31 20.93
CA LEU A 44 -1.29 11.60 20.28
C LEU A 44 -1.33 10.14 20.76
N VAL A 45 -2.47 9.69 21.23
CA VAL A 45 -2.76 8.26 21.38
C VAL A 45 -3.31 7.77 20.05
N TRP A 46 -2.49 7.00 19.33
CA TRP A 46 -2.86 6.46 18.02
C TRP A 46 -3.88 5.33 18.20
N PRO A 47 -4.92 5.26 17.36
CA PRO A 47 -5.83 4.12 17.39
C PRO A 47 -5.05 2.82 17.19
N PRO A 48 -5.40 1.74 17.93
CA PRO A 48 -4.79 0.42 17.71
C PRO A 48 -5.13 -0.10 16.32
N ILE A 49 -4.37 -1.09 15.81
CA ILE A 49 -4.67 -1.73 14.52
C ILE A 49 -5.90 -2.64 14.67
N THR A 50 -6.01 -3.33 15.80
CA THR A 50 -7.12 -4.24 16.07
C THR A 50 -7.80 -3.91 17.40
N GLU A 51 -9.13 -3.96 17.41
CA GLU A 51 -9.95 -3.82 18.60
C GLU A 51 -11.12 -4.82 18.53
N PRO A 52 -11.20 -5.81 19.43
CA PRO A 52 -10.29 -6.07 20.56
C PRO A 52 -8.88 -6.50 20.11
N PRO A 53 -7.86 -6.34 20.97
CA PRO A 53 -6.49 -6.77 20.65
C PRO A 53 -6.40 -8.27 20.39
N THR A 54 -5.79 -8.66 19.27
CA THR A 54 -5.58 -10.08 18.92
C THR A 54 -4.41 -10.70 19.67
N GLN A 55 -3.37 -9.89 19.97
CA GLN A 55 -2.08 -10.33 20.51
C GLN A 55 -1.41 -11.43 19.66
N HIS A 56 -1.82 -11.55 18.42
CA HIS A 56 -1.26 -12.50 17.45
C HIS A 56 -0.42 -11.75 16.43
N TYR A 57 0.73 -12.31 16.06
CA TYR A 57 1.69 -11.66 15.17
C TYR A 57 2.10 -12.63 14.06
N VAL A 58 2.03 -12.16 12.82
CA VAL A 58 2.41 -12.91 11.63
C VAL A 58 3.45 -12.08 10.86
N PRO A 59 4.75 -12.34 11.07
CA PRO A 59 5.79 -11.63 10.32
C PRO A 59 5.55 -11.70 8.81
N GLY A 60 5.74 -10.59 8.12
CA GLY A 60 5.48 -10.49 6.69
C GLY A 60 4.03 -10.18 6.30
N LYS A 61 3.09 -10.17 7.23
CA LYS A 61 1.73 -9.76 6.94
C LYS A 61 1.64 -8.25 6.72
N TRP A 62 0.93 -7.83 5.67
CA TRP A 62 0.53 -6.43 5.48
C TRP A 62 -0.66 -6.13 6.37
N VAL A 63 -0.47 -5.29 7.37
CA VAL A 63 -1.43 -5.13 8.49
C VAL A 63 -2.08 -3.76 8.54
N TRP A 64 -1.55 -2.78 7.80
CA TRP A 64 -2.06 -1.42 7.82
C TRP A 64 -1.67 -0.66 6.56
N ALA A 65 -2.42 0.40 6.25
CA ALA A 65 -2.11 1.36 5.21
C ALA A 65 -2.25 2.79 5.73
N GLU A 66 -1.27 3.66 5.42
CA GLU A 66 -1.31 5.09 5.73
C GLU A 66 -1.29 5.91 4.44
N LEU A 67 -2.25 6.80 4.27
CA LEU A 67 -2.23 7.81 3.22
C LEU A 67 -1.44 9.02 3.71
N PHE A 68 -0.31 9.26 3.11
CA PHE A 68 0.39 10.53 3.26
C PHE A 68 -0.11 11.49 2.17
N SER A 69 -0.80 12.56 2.57
CA SER A 69 -1.45 13.49 1.63
C SER A 69 -1.16 14.95 1.96
N GLU A 70 -1.09 15.76 0.93
CA GLU A 70 -1.02 17.21 1.03
C GLU A 70 -2.40 17.82 1.36
N ASP A 71 -3.47 17.09 1.05
CA ASP A 71 -4.85 17.47 1.36
C ASP A 71 -5.67 16.25 1.82
N THR A 72 -5.55 15.93 3.10
CA THR A 72 -6.32 14.83 3.71
C THR A 72 -7.83 15.07 3.70
N LYS A 73 -8.30 16.32 3.60
CA LYS A 73 -9.73 16.64 3.50
C LYS A 73 -10.28 16.29 2.13
N ALA A 74 -9.56 16.67 1.06
CA ALA A 74 -9.93 16.30 -0.31
C ALA A 74 -9.89 14.78 -0.47
N ALA A 75 -8.86 14.11 0.06
CA ALA A 75 -8.76 12.65 0.06
C ALA A 75 -9.96 12.01 0.78
N ALA A 76 -10.27 12.43 2.01
CA ALA A 76 -11.39 11.89 2.78
C ALA A 76 -12.74 12.10 2.05
N HIS A 77 -12.94 13.27 1.44
CA HIS A 77 -14.14 13.51 0.63
C HIS A 77 -14.26 12.55 -0.56
N PHE A 78 -13.13 12.32 -1.25
CA PHE A 78 -13.07 11.39 -2.37
C PHE A 78 -13.40 9.95 -1.94
N TYR A 79 -12.71 9.41 -0.92
CA TYR A 79 -12.93 8.04 -0.47
C TYR A 79 -14.32 7.82 0.11
N ALA A 80 -14.93 8.84 0.75
CA ALA A 80 -16.34 8.81 1.16
C ALA A 80 -17.28 8.72 -0.04
N ALA A 81 -17.09 9.55 -1.06
CA ALA A 81 -17.96 9.61 -2.24
C ALA A 81 -17.77 8.37 -3.15
N ALA A 82 -16.54 7.92 -3.33
CA ALA A 82 -16.22 6.81 -4.23
C ALA A 82 -16.50 5.44 -3.60
N PHE A 83 -16.21 5.27 -2.32
CA PHE A 83 -16.24 3.95 -1.67
C PHE A 83 -17.07 3.90 -0.39
N GLY A 84 -17.72 5.00 0.02
CA GLY A 84 -18.57 5.02 1.21
C GLY A 84 -17.79 4.96 2.53
N TRP A 85 -16.49 5.21 2.52
CA TRP A 85 -15.69 5.20 3.74
C TRP A 85 -16.12 6.30 4.71
N ALA A 86 -16.13 5.98 6.00
CA ALA A 86 -16.30 6.93 7.08
C ALA A 86 -14.93 7.34 7.67
N PHE A 87 -14.90 8.49 8.34
CA PHE A 87 -13.66 9.05 8.85
C PHE A 87 -13.82 9.51 10.30
N GLN A 88 -12.86 9.12 11.14
CA GLN A 88 -12.78 9.56 12.53
C GLN A 88 -11.46 10.33 12.72
N ARG A 89 -11.56 11.57 13.21
CA ARG A 89 -10.42 12.45 13.44
C ARG A 89 -9.96 12.41 14.87
N PHE A 90 -8.65 12.29 15.06
CA PHE A 90 -7.95 12.37 16.33
C PHE A 90 -7.04 13.60 16.29
N GLU A 91 -7.06 14.41 17.32
CA GLU A 91 -6.23 15.61 17.42
C GLU A 91 -5.47 15.64 18.74
N THR A 92 -4.25 16.18 18.70
CA THR A 92 -3.51 16.53 19.90
C THR A 92 -3.77 17.98 20.29
N SER A 93 -3.48 18.33 21.54
CA SER A 93 -3.49 19.71 22.02
C SER A 93 -2.49 20.62 21.27
N HIS A 94 -1.55 20.06 20.51
CA HIS A 94 -0.54 20.77 19.74
C HIS A 94 -0.86 20.82 18.24
N GLY A 95 -2.09 20.47 17.83
CA GLY A 95 -2.55 20.58 16.45
C GLY A 95 -2.10 19.46 15.51
N VAL A 96 -1.46 18.41 16.00
CA VAL A 96 -1.22 17.20 15.22
C VAL A 96 -2.52 16.45 15.06
N SER A 97 -2.90 16.12 13.84
CA SER A 97 -4.13 15.40 13.55
C SER A 97 -3.85 14.11 12.80
N TYR A 98 -4.62 13.09 13.13
CA TYR A 98 -4.66 11.81 12.45
C TYR A 98 -6.11 11.49 12.08
N THR A 99 -6.35 11.00 10.88
CA THR A 99 -7.69 10.62 10.43
C THR A 99 -7.72 9.12 10.18
N LEU A 100 -8.54 8.40 10.94
CA LEU A 100 -8.81 6.97 10.75
C LEU A 100 -9.86 6.82 9.66
N ALA A 101 -9.61 5.95 8.69
CA ALA A 101 -10.55 5.56 7.64
C ALA A 101 -11.21 4.23 8.00
N LEU A 102 -12.53 4.17 7.83
CA LEU A 102 -13.37 3.04 8.19
C LEU A 102 -14.22 2.63 6.98
N SER A 103 -14.27 1.33 6.68
CA SER A 103 -15.21 0.73 5.73
C SER A 103 -16.21 -0.12 6.51
N ASP A 104 -17.50 0.20 6.44
CA ASP A 104 -18.57 -0.46 7.19
C ASP A 104 -18.30 -0.59 8.71
N GLY A 105 -17.61 0.41 9.26
CA GLY A 105 -17.24 0.48 10.67
C GLY A 105 -15.89 -0.16 11.02
N GLU A 106 -15.29 -0.93 10.11
CA GLU A 106 -13.99 -1.57 10.33
C GLU A 106 -12.83 -0.67 9.87
N PRO A 107 -11.75 -0.54 10.65
CA PRO A 107 -10.58 0.24 10.27
C PRO A 107 -9.89 -0.32 9.02
N VAL A 108 -9.73 0.52 7.99
CA VAL A 108 -9.05 0.14 6.74
C VAL A 108 -7.74 0.89 6.52
N GLY A 109 -7.48 1.94 7.27
CA GLY A 109 -6.23 2.69 7.15
C GLY A 109 -6.29 4.03 7.87
N GLY A 110 -5.25 4.81 7.71
CA GLY A 110 -5.17 6.15 8.25
C GLY A 110 -4.74 7.19 7.23
N MET A 111 -4.90 8.46 7.59
CA MET A 111 -4.46 9.58 6.77
C MET A 111 -3.64 10.55 7.61
N ILE A 112 -2.49 10.91 7.10
CA ILE A 112 -1.53 11.84 7.71
C ILE A 112 -1.35 13.04 6.77
N GLN A 113 -1.63 14.24 7.29
CA GLN A 113 -1.37 15.49 6.58
C GLN A 113 0.14 15.69 6.43
N ARG A 114 0.61 15.85 5.20
CA ARG A 114 1.99 16.25 4.91
C ARG A 114 2.12 17.74 4.95
N ASP A 115 3.24 18.22 5.48
CA ASP A 115 3.59 19.64 5.45
C ASP A 115 4.54 19.92 4.27
N HIS A 116 4.14 20.83 3.38
CA HIS A 116 4.93 21.26 2.23
C HIS A 116 6.27 21.92 2.58
N THR A 117 6.43 22.42 3.81
CA THR A 117 7.67 23.10 4.22
C THR A 117 8.88 22.18 4.26
N TYR A 118 8.67 20.89 4.32
CA TYR A 118 9.75 19.90 4.49
C TYR A 118 9.93 18.94 3.31
N ASP A 119 9.00 18.94 2.35
CA ASP A 119 9.00 17.97 1.27
C ASP A 119 8.37 18.52 -0.02
N ASN A 120 9.21 18.77 -1.02
CA ASN A 120 8.80 19.25 -2.35
C ASN A 120 8.35 18.10 -3.29
N THR A 121 8.16 16.87 -2.80
CA THR A 121 7.69 15.78 -3.65
C THR A 121 6.19 15.92 -3.89
N PRO A 122 5.75 16.13 -5.12
CA PRO A 122 4.33 16.28 -5.41
C PRO A 122 3.57 14.97 -5.23
N GLY A 123 2.30 15.08 -4.83
CA GLY A 123 1.34 14.00 -4.80
C GLY A 123 1.30 13.20 -3.49
N SER A 124 0.15 12.62 -3.27
CA SER A 124 -0.15 11.75 -2.12
C SER A 124 0.19 10.29 -2.45
N ARG A 125 0.31 9.47 -1.40
CA ARG A 125 0.52 8.02 -1.59
C ARG A 125 -0.01 7.21 -0.42
N TRP A 126 -0.49 6.03 -0.72
CA TRP A 126 -0.68 4.98 0.24
C TRP A 126 0.64 4.27 0.54
N LEU A 127 0.95 4.10 1.81
CA LEU A 127 2.10 3.36 2.31
C LEU A 127 1.60 2.19 3.14
N GLY A 128 1.85 0.98 2.68
CA GLY A 128 1.53 -0.23 3.44
C GLY A 128 2.53 -0.51 4.53
N MET A 129 2.09 -1.15 5.63
CA MET A 129 2.93 -1.53 6.75
C MET A 129 2.98 -3.06 6.90
N ILE A 130 4.21 -3.59 6.96
CA ILE A 130 4.51 -5.00 7.15
C ILE A 130 4.72 -5.26 8.65
N SER A 131 4.04 -6.28 9.18
CA SER A 131 4.28 -6.78 10.53
C SER A 131 5.66 -7.42 10.63
N VAL A 132 6.43 -7.01 11.63
CA VAL A 132 7.76 -7.55 11.92
C VAL A 132 7.92 -7.77 13.43
N PRO A 133 8.71 -8.76 13.86
CA PRO A 133 8.91 -9.02 15.28
C PRO A 133 9.78 -7.95 15.98
N ASP A 134 10.67 -7.29 15.26
CA ASP A 134 11.58 -6.25 15.76
C ASP A 134 11.81 -5.18 14.67
N VAL A 135 11.21 -4.01 14.87
CA VAL A 135 11.29 -2.87 13.95
C VAL A 135 12.74 -2.36 13.81
N LYS A 136 13.52 -2.40 14.89
CA LYS A 136 14.91 -1.96 14.86
C LYS A 136 15.80 -2.95 14.09
N ALA A 137 15.53 -4.25 14.21
CA ALA A 137 16.22 -5.27 13.43
C ALA A 137 15.87 -5.12 11.92
N ALA A 138 14.60 -4.93 11.57
CA ALA A 138 14.17 -4.68 10.20
C ALA A 138 14.82 -3.42 9.60
N ALA A 139 14.91 -2.34 10.37
CA ALA A 139 15.59 -1.12 9.93
C ALA A 139 17.09 -1.33 9.70
N ARG A 140 17.77 -2.07 10.58
CA ARG A 140 19.20 -2.43 10.41
C ARG A 140 19.40 -3.32 9.18
N TYR A 141 18.52 -4.31 9.00
CA TYR A 141 18.55 -5.20 7.84
C TYR A 141 18.42 -4.40 6.54
N ALA A 142 17.41 -3.54 6.42
CA ALA A 142 17.20 -2.72 5.23
C ALA A 142 18.44 -1.87 4.90
N ALA A 143 19.02 -1.18 5.90
CA ALA A 143 20.22 -0.37 5.72
C ALA A 143 21.44 -1.20 5.28
N ALA A 144 21.59 -2.42 5.78
CA ALA A 144 22.70 -3.31 5.45
C ALA A 144 22.57 -3.96 4.05
N HIS A 145 21.34 -4.04 3.50
CA HIS A 145 21.05 -4.71 2.23
C HIS A 145 20.64 -3.73 1.12
N GLY A 146 21.17 -2.50 1.13
CA GLY A 146 21.00 -1.53 0.05
C GLY A 146 19.73 -0.67 0.14
N GLY A 147 18.86 -0.91 1.10
CA GLY A 147 17.72 -0.07 1.40
C GLY A 147 18.10 1.17 2.21
N LYS A 148 17.09 1.94 2.62
CA LYS A 148 17.27 3.17 3.42
C LYS A 148 16.29 3.21 4.59
N VAL A 149 16.74 3.77 5.71
CA VAL A 149 15.87 4.18 6.82
C VAL A 149 15.40 5.61 6.55
N VAL A 150 14.13 5.76 6.23
CA VAL A 150 13.50 7.06 5.91
C VAL A 150 12.99 7.72 7.19
N VAL A 151 12.24 6.98 8.00
CA VAL A 151 11.86 7.39 9.36
C VAL A 151 12.40 6.33 10.31
N PRO A 152 13.27 6.69 11.26
CA PRO A 152 13.85 5.73 12.19
C PRO A 152 12.79 5.11 13.11
N PRO A 153 13.08 3.93 13.69
CA PRO A 153 12.18 3.28 14.65
C PRO A 153 11.73 4.23 15.76
N ARG A 154 10.42 4.28 15.97
CA ARG A 154 9.78 5.08 17.03
C ARG A 154 8.54 4.41 17.58
N LEU A 155 8.28 4.65 18.84
CA LEU A 155 7.06 4.21 19.50
C LEU A 155 5.92 5.22 19.23
N LEU A 156 4.81 4.74 18.69
CA LEU A 156 3.55 5.47 18.62
C LEU A 156 2.63 4.93 19.72
N THR A 157 2.37 5.77 20.72
CA THR A 157 1.54 5.38 21.88
C THR A 157 0.17 4.88 21.41
N GLY A 158 -0.23 3.68 21.79
CA GLY A 158 -1.47 3.00 21.39
C GLY A 158 -1.32 2.16 20.10
N ARG A 159 -0.41 2.48 19.19
CA ARG A 159 -0.22 1.78 17.90
C ARG A 159 0.89 0.72 17.94
N GLY A 160 2.01 1.03 18.55
CA GLY A 160 3.19 0.16 18.58
C GLY A 160 4.46 0.83 18.05
N GLU A 161 5.54 0.06 17.87
CA GLU A 161 6.77 0.57 17.28
C GLU A 161 6.68 0.52 15.76
N VAL A 162 7.09 1.60 15.08
CA VAL A 162 7.02 1.74 13.62
C VAL A 162 8.30 2.33 13.05
N ALA A 163 8.60 2.03 11.78
CA ALA A 163 9.61 2.74 10.99
C ALA A 163 9.12 2.85 9.54
N ILE A 164 9.63 3.85 8.79
CA ILE A 164 9.45 3.92 7.34
C ILE A 164 10.80 3.66 6.70
N LEU A 165 10.82 2.74 5.78
CA LEU A 165 11.98 2.27 5.06
C LEU A 165 11.78 2.49 3.56
N ALA A 166 12.86 2.43 2.79
CA ALA A 166 12.81 2.26 1.35
C ALA A 166 13.65 1.05 0.97
N ASP A 167 13.18 0.29 0.00
CA ASP A 167 13.94 -0.85 -0.53
C ASP A 167 15.15 -0.40 -1.38
N PRO A 168 15.99 -1.30 -1.87
CA PRO A 168 17.15 -0.96 -2.70
C PRO A 168 16.82 -0.19 -3.98
N GLU A 169 15.62 -0.34 -4.52
CA GLU A 169 15.15 0.40 -5.69
C GLU A 169 14.47 1.73 -5.35
N GLY A 170 14.28 2.01 -4.05
CA GLY A 170 13.72 3.25 -3.52
C GLY A 170 12.21 3.23 -3.29
N ALA A 171 11.53 2.08 -3.43
CA ALA A 171 10.11 1.97 -3.11
C ALA A 171 9.91 2.07 -1.58
N PRO A 172 9.11 3.03 -1.08
CA PRO A 172 8.89 3.18 0.35
C PRO A 172 7.86 2.18 0.87
N PHE A 173 8.08 1.73 2.10
CA PHE A 173 7.17 0.86 2.86
C PHE A 173 7.35 1.09 4.36
N GLY A 174 6.33 0.77 5.14
CA GLY A 174 6.39 0.80 6.58
C GLY A 174 6.68 -0.59 7.17
N VAL A 175 7.28 -0.63 8.34
CA VAL A 175 7.33 -1.81 9.20
C VAL A 175 6.76 -1.47 10.57
N ILE A 176 6.08 -2.43 11.19
CA ILE A 176 5.41 -2.25 12.46
C ILE A 176 5.48 -3.49 13.34
N HIS A 177 5.65 -3.25 14.64
CA HIS A 177 5.29 -4.20 15.69
C HIS A 177 4.13 -3.61 16.48
N SER A 178 2.91 -4.07 16.16
CA SER A 178 1.68 -3.51 16.73
C SER A 178 1.55 -3.78 18.21
N SER A 179 1.05 -2.82 18.97
CA SER A 179 0.71 -3.02 20.40
C SER A 179 -0.55 -3.88 20.61
N SER A 180 -1.42 -3.99 19.61
CA SER A 180 -2.67 -4.75 19.67
C SER A 180 -2.60 -6.12 18.98
N GLY A 181 -1.50 -6.41 18.26
CA GLY A 181 -1.39 -7.57 17.38
C GLY A 181 -1.83 -7.27 15.95
N ASP A 182 -1.74 -8.28 15.10
CA ASP A 182 -2.12 -8.20 13.69
C ASP A 182 -3.59 -8.56 13.51
N PRO A 183 -4.29 -8.02 12.50
CA PRO A 183 -5.63 -8.44 12.13
C PRO A 183 -5.68 -9.95 11.83
N PRO A 184 -6.79 -10.65 12.05
CA PRO A 184 -6.92 -12.03 11.60
C PRO A 184 -6.85 -12.14 10.07
N ASP A 185 -6.51 -13.33 9.56
CA ASP A 185 -6.58 -13.62 8.14
C ASP A 185 -8.04 -13.91 7.77
N TYR A 186 -8.62 -13.06 6.94
CA TYR A 186 -9.95 -13.22 6.37
C TYR A 186 -9.96 -12.76 4.92
N LEU A 187 -10.97 -13.18 4.17
CA LEU A 187 -11.18 -12.65 2.84
C LEU A 187 -11.66 -11.20 2.97
N ALA A 188 -10.94 -10.27 2.35
CA ALA A 188 -11.33 -8.87 2.35
C ALA A 188 -12.77 -8.70 1.85
N GLU A 189 -13.57 -7.91 2.54
CA GLU A 189 -14.90 -7.53 2.10
C GLU A 189 -14.85 -6.46 1.00
N ASP A 190 -16.01 -6.10 0.44
CA ASP A 190 -16.09 -5.01 -0.52
C ASP A 190 -15.53 -3.72 0.07
N LYS A 191 -14.74 -2.97 -0.72
CA LYS A 191 -14.07 -1.72 -0.32
C LYS A 191 -13.03 -1.85 0.81
N GLN A 192 -12.48 -3.05 0.97
CA GLN A 192 -11.31 -3.31 1.83
C GLN A 192 -10.08 -3.66 1.00
N TRP A 193 -8.88 -3.54 1.59
CA TRP A 193 -7.64 -3.91 0.92
C TRP A 193 -7.55 -5.43 0.71
N VAL A 194 -7.35 -5.85 -0.54
CA VAL A 194 -7.30 -7.27 -0.91
C VAL A 194 -5.93 -7.73 -1.35
N TRP A 195 -5.09 -6.81 -1.84
CA TRP A 195 -3.79 -7.14 -2.41
C TRP A 195 -2.83 -5.97 -2.36
N VAL A 196 -1.55 -6.27 -2.42
CA VAL A 196 -0.49 -5.29 -2.63
C VAL A 196 0.56 -5.84 -3.58
N GLU A 197 1.07 -5.02 -4.48
CA GLU A 197 1.97 -5.43 -5.54
C GLU A 197 3.13 -4.43 -5.68
N LEU A 198 4.36 -4.93 -5.68
CA LEU A 198 5.54 -4.12 -5.99
C LEU A 198 5.82 -4.15 -7.50
N TRP A 199 5.90 -3.00 -8.10
CA TRP A 199 6.48 -2.82 -9.43
C TRP A 199 7.97 -2.56 -9.29
N ALA A 200 8.81 -3.50 -9.72
CA ALA A 200 10.25 -3.49 -9.52
C ALA A 200 11.00 -3.47 -10.86
N LYS A 201 12.20 -2.92 -10.88
CA LYS A 201 13.13 -3.02 -12.03
C LYS A 201 13.75 -4.40 -12.06
N ASP A 202 14.15 -4.92 -10.90
CA ASP A 202 14.65 -6.27 -10.70
C ASP A 202 13.80 -7.01 -9.66
N PRO A 203 12.71 -7.69 -10.10
CA PRO A 203 11.82 -8.40 -9.20
C PRO A 203 12.50 -9.48 -8.36
N LYS A 204 13.53 -10.14 -8.91
CA LYS A 204 14.28 -11.17 -8.17
C LYS A 204 15.05 -10.57 -7.01
N ALA A 205 15.81 -9.51 -7.25
CA ALA A 205 16.56 -8.84 -6.19
C ALA A 205 15.63 -8.30 -5.10
N MET A 206 14.46 -7.79 -5.46
CA MET A 206 13.47 -7.32 -4.49
C MET A 206 12.83 -8.48 -3.72
N ALA A 207 12.52 -9.61 -4.37
CA ALA A 207 12.04 -10.81 -3.68
C ALA A 207 13.05 -11.31 -2.65
N ASP A 208 14.34 -11.35 -2.99
CA ASP A 208 15.41 -11.72 -2.07
C ASP A 208 15.53 -10.74 -0.88
N PHE A 209 15.42 -9.42 -1.16
CA PHE A 209 15.44 -8.39 -0.12
C PHE A 209 14.28 -8.55 0.88
N TYR A 210 13.05 -8.66 0.39
CA TYR A 210 11.88 -8.77 1.26
C TYR A 210 11.81 -10.12 1.98
N SER A 211 12.29 -11.21 1.36
CA SER A 211 12.42 -12.52 2.03
C SER A 211 13.33 -12.42 3.24
N GLY A 212 14.49 -11.79 3.10
CA GLY A 212 15.41 -11.60 4.24
C GLY A 212 14.92 -10.59 5.28
N LEU A 213 14.03 -9.65 4.90
CA LEU A 213 13.46 -8.66 5.81
C LEU A 213 12.41 -9.26 6.75
N ALA A 214 11.54 -10.13 6.24
CA ALA A 214 10.34 -10.59 6.94
C ALA A 214 10.07 -12.09 6.80
N ASP A 215 11.11 -12.87 6.47
CA ASP A 215 11.09 -14.34 6.40
C ASP A 215 10.00 -14.91 5.48
N TYR A 216 9.85 -14.30 4.29
CA TYR A 216 8.89 -14.80 3.31
C TYR A 216 9.37 -16.06 2.60
N GLU A 217 8.45 -16.98 2.37
CA GLU A 217 8.56 -18.00 1.33
C GLU A 217 8.36 -17.33 -0.04
N VAL A 218 9.26 -17.63 -0.99
CA VAL A 218 9.27 -16.99 -2.32
C VAL A 218 8.89 -17.99 -3.39
N ASP A 219 7.80 -17.72 -4.09
CA ASP A 219 7.29 -18.51 -5.20
C ASP A 219 7.49 -17.77 -6.53
N PRO A 220 8.38 -18.23 -7.44
CA PRO A 220 8.49 -17.67 -8.77
C PRO A 220 7.28 -18.02 -9.62
N VAL A 221 6.75 -17.04 -10.35
CA VAL A 221 5.60 -17.20 -11.22
C VAL A 221 5.94 -16.74 -12.63
N GLU A 222 5.82 -17.62 -13.61
CA GLU A 222 5.99 -17.29 -15.01
C GLU A 222 4.78 -16.48 -15.51
N ARG A 223 5.07 -15.36 -16.16
CA ARG A 223 4.07 -14.46 -16.73
C ARG A 223 3.82 -14.79 -18.20
N PRO A 224 2.66 -14.45 -18.78
CA PRO A 224 2.35 -14.72 -20.18
C PRO A 224 3.38 -14.23 -21.20
N ASN A 225 4.13 -13.19 -20.84
CA ASN A 225 5.20 -12.63 -21.68
C ASN A 225 6.58 -13.29 -21.45
N GLY A 226 6.66 -14.37 -20.67
CA GLY A 226 7.88 -15.10 -20.34
C GLY A 226 8.75 -14.46 -19.27
N SER A 227 8.39 -13.29 -18.72
CA SER A 227 9.10 -12.72 -17.58
C SER A 227 8.68 -13.40 -16.28
N LEU A 228 9.52 -13.31 -15.22
CA LEU A 228 9.17 -13.83 -13.90
C LEU A 228 8.61 -12.72 -13.02
N GLY A 229 7.56 -13.04 -12.29
CA GLY A 229 7.13 -12.38 -11.07
C GLY A 229 7.39 -13.29 -9.88
N TYR A 230 7.14 -12.79 -8.67
CA TYR A 230 7.34 -13.53 -7.44
C TYR A 230 6.18 -13.28 -6.50
N PHE A 231 5.64 -14.35 -5.93
CA PHE A 231 4.74 -14.25 -4.80
C PHE A 231 5.51 -14.47 -3.51
N LEU A 232 5.19 -13.68 -2.53
CA LEU A 232 5.78 -13.76 -1.19
C LEU A 232 4.69 -14.23 -0.23
N ALA A 233 4.95 -15.35 0.47
CA ALA A 233 4.02 -15.97 1.39
C ALA A 233 4.57 -15.97 2.81
N SER A 234 3.70 -15.86 3.80
CA SER A 234 4.01 -16.05 5.22
C SER A 234 2.77 -16.51 5.98
N GLY A 235 2.97 -17.33 7.02
CA GLY A 235 1.87 -17.88 7.81
C GLY A 235 0.85 -18.70 7.00
N GLY A 236 1.30 -19.33 5.91
CA GLY A 236 0.45 -20.17 5.04
C GLY A 236 -0.37 -19.38 4.01
N TYR A 237 -0.18 -18.06 3.86
CA TYR A 237 -0.92 -17.23 2.91
C TYR A 237 0.04 -16.42 2.04
N THR A 238 -0.30 -16.26 0.76
CA THR A 238 0.37 -15.30 -0.12
C THR A 238 0.01 -13.87 0.34
N ARG A 239 1.03 -13.05 0.59
CA ARG A 239 0.89 -11.71 1.18
C ARG A 239 0.99 -10.59 0.16
N CYS A 240 1.84 -10.76 -0.85
CA CYS A 240 2.07 -9.75 -1.89
C CYS A 240 2.68 -10.35 -3.14
N GLY A 241 2.67 -9.57 -4.22
CA GLY A 241 3.36 -9.88 -5.47
C GLY A 241 4.48 -8.89 -5.76
N ILE A 242 5.51 -9.36 -6.45
CA ILE A 242 6.57 -8.52 -7.01
C ILE A 242 6.66 -8.82 -8.50
N ILE A 243 6.46 -7.80 -9.32
CA ILE A 243 6.45 -7.95 -10.78
C ILE A 243 7.37 -6.93 -11.43
N PRO A 244 7.85 -7.22 -12.65
CA PRO A 244 8.55 -6.20 -13.43
C PRO A 244 7.71 -4.94 -13.61
N SER A 245 8.34 -3.78 -13.41
CA SER A 245 7.67 -2.49 -13.69
C SER A 245 7.10 -2.50 -15.11
N PRO A 246 5.88 -2.03 -15.32
CA PRO A 246 5.24 -1.99 -16.65
C PRO A 246 6.02 -1.20 -17.68
N ALA A 247 6.83 -0.24 -17.26
CA ALA A 247 7.71 0.51 -18.13
C ALA A 247 8.94 1.05 -17.38
N PRO A 248 10.10 1.23 -18.05
CA PRO A 248 11.33 1.72 -17.41
C PRO A 248 11.21 3.12 -16.80
N SER A 249 10.27 3.93 -17.28
CA SER A 249 9.99 5.28 -16.75
C SER A 249 9.14 5.30 -15.48
N ILE A 250 8.57 4.16 -15.08
CA ILE A 250 7.78 4.05 -13.85
C ILE A 250 8.75 3.73 -12.72
N ALA A 251 8.79 4.61 -11.72
CA ALA A 251 9.58 4.38 -10.53
C ALA A 251 9.04 3.17 -9.75
N PRO A 252 9.91 2.39 -9.11
CA PRO A 252 9.49 1.30 -8.24
C PRO A 252 8.55 1.79 -7.14
N ALA A 253 7.44 1.07 -6.96
CA ALA A 253 6.42 1.45 -6.00
C ALA A 253 5.55 0.26 -5.59
N TRP A 254 5.14 0.25 -4.34
CA TRP A 254 4.07 -0.60 -3.84
C TRP A 254 2.71 -0.01 -4.23
N LEU A 255 1.88 -0.81 -4.88
CA LEU A 255 0.53 -0.46 -5.29
C LEU A 255 -0.48 -1.29 -4.50
N PRO A 256 -1.30 -0.69 -3.63
CA PRO A 256 -2.37 -1.39 -2.95
C PRO A 256 -3.60 -1.53 -3.85
N TYR A 257 -4.34 -2.62 -3.68
CA TYR A 257 -5.58 -2.89 -4.39
C TYR A 257 -6.75 -2.98 -3.43
N LEU A 258 -7.80 -2.25 -3.75
CA LEU A 258 -9.08 -2.29 -3.06
C LEU A 258 -9.98 -3.32 -3.74
N ARG A 259 -10.58 -4.23 -2.96
CA ARG A 259 -11.61 -5.11 -3.48
C ARG A 259 -12.85 -4.32 -3.85
N VAL A 260 -13.45 -4.65 -4.98
CA VAL A 260 -14.75 -4.13 -5.43
C VAL A 260 -15.58 -5.25 -6.03
N GLU A 261 -16.89 -5.17 -5.88
CA GLU A 261 -17.81 -6.18 -6.43
C GLU A 261 -17.93 -6.09 -7.95
N ASP A 262 -17.91 -4.87 -8.51
CA ASP A 262 -17.95 -4.57 -9.96
C ASP A 262 -16.93 -3.48 -10.26
N VAL A 263 -15.84 -3.89 -10.90
CA VAL A 263 -14.73 -2.97 -11.19
C VAL A 263 -15.12 -1.85 -12.17
N LYS A 264 -16.08 -2.11 -13.08
CA LYS A 264 -16.54 -1.09 -14.05
C LYS A 264 -17.38 -0.03 -13.35
N ALA A 265 -18.32 -0.48 -12.51
CA ALA A 265 -19.17 0.43 -11.72
C ALA A 265 -18.31 1.24 -10.72
N ALA A 266 -17.41 0.60 -9.99
CA ALA A 266 -16.51 1.24 -9.03
C ALA A 266 -15.58 2.25 -9.72
N THR A 267 -15.00 1.92 -10.88
CA THR A 267 -14.16 2.85 -11.66
C THR A 267 -14.94 4.09 -12.07
N LYS A 268 -16.19 3.91 -12.58
CA LYS A 268 -17.04 5.03 -12.97
C LYS A 268 -17.40 5.91 -11.77
N GLN A 269 -17.73 5.31 -10.62
CA GLN A 269 -18.03 6.05 -9.39
C GLN A 269 -16.82 6.84 -8.90
N ALA A 270 -15.62 6.23 -8.92
CA ALA A 270 -14.39 6.91 -8.56
C ALA A 270 -14.10 8.10 -9.51
N GLU A 271 -14.28 7.94 -10.83
CA GLU A 271 -14.12 9.02 -11.80
C GLU A 271 -15.10 10.16 -11.54
N GLN A 272 -16.36 9.86 -11.22
CA GLN A 272 -17.38 10.86 -10.86
C GLN A 272 -17.04 11.59 -9.54
N ALA A 273 -16.34 10.91 -8.62
CA ALA A 273 -15.84 11.49 -7.37
C ALA A 273 -14.52 12.27 -7.54
N GLY A 274 -13.97 12.32 -8.78
CA GLY A 274 -12.79 13.13 -9.12
C GLY A 274 -11.50 12.34 -9.31
N ALA A 275 -11.53 11.01 -9.33
CA ALA A 275 -10.34 10.22 -9.65
C ALA A 275 -9.95 10.35 -11.13
N ARG A 276 -8.65 10.26 -11.39
CA ARG A 276 -8.14 10.07 -12.74
C ARG A 276 -7.96 8.60 -13.04
N VAL A 277 -8.71 8.06 -14.00
CA VAL A 277 -8.55 6.67 -14.45
C VAL A 277 -7.28 6.56 -15.30
N VAL A 278 -6.32 5.77 -14.81
CA VAL A 278 -5.04 5.51 -15.49
C VAL A 278 -5.16 4.29 -16.39
N VAL A 279 -5.69 3.20 -15.84
CA VAL A 279 -5.98 1.97 -16.56
C VAL A 279 -7.46 1.64 -16.35
N PRO A 280 -8.31 1.82 -17.36
CA PRO A 280 -9.69 1.40 -17.27
C PRO A 280 -9.81 -0.13 -17.29
N PRO A 281 -10.90 -0.71 -16.77
CA PRO A 281 -11.17 -2.14 -16.89
C PRO A 281 -11.09 -2.57 -18.36
N ASN A 282 -10.22 -3.52 -18.66
CA ASN A 282 -9.96 -3.99 -20.02
C ASN A 282 -9.68 -5.49 -20.01
N VAL A 283 -10.37 -6.23 -20.85
CA VAL A 283 -10.24 -7.69 -20.95
C VAL A 283 -8.80 -8.16 -21.22
N ALA A 284 -7.97 -7.34 -21.86
CA ALA A 284 -6.56 -7.63 -22.06
C ALA A 284 -5.69 -7.41 -20.79
N VAL A 285 -6.29 -6.90 -19.69
CA VAL A 285 -5.62 -6.70 -18.42
C VAL A 285 -6.41 -7.47 -17.37
N ARG A 286 -5.86 -8.62 -16.93
CA ARG A 286 -6.47 -9.43 -15.87
C ARG A 286 -7.97 -9.68 -16.13
N ASP A 287 -8.31 -10.07 -17.37
CA ASP A 287 -9.67 -10.33 -17.84
C ASP A 287 -10.69 -9.20 -17.59
N GLY A 288 -10.21 -7.97 -17.50
CA GLY A 288 -11.04 -6.80 -17.25
C GLY A 288 -11.47 -6.61 -15.79
N ARG A 289 -10.92 -7.41 -14.87
CA ARG A 289 -11.26 -7.40 -13.44
C ARG A 289 -10.44 -6.43 -12.60
N VAL A 290 -9.61 -5.59 -13.25
CA VAL A 290 -8.76 -4.61 -12.56
C VAL A 290 -8.84 -3.25 -13.25
N ALA A 291 -8.81 -2.20 -12.44
CA ALA A 291 -8.56 -0.83 -12.89
C ALA A 291 -7.47 -0.18 -12.04
N LEU A 292 -6.78 0.82 -12.58
CA LEU A 292 -5.86 1.66 -11.80
C LEU A 292 -6.33 3.11 -11.87
N ILE A 293 -6.40 3.73 -10.72
CA ILE A 293 -6.83 5.11 -10.56
C ILE A 293 -5.80 5.91 -9.74
N LEU A 294 -5.83 7.22 -9.92
CA LEU A 294 -5.25 8.17 -8.98
C LEU A 294 -6.39 8.95 -8.32
N ASP A 295 -6.35 9.05 -7.02
CA ASP A 295 -7.27 9.92 -6.30
C ASP A 295 -7.03 11.41 -6.64
N PRO A 296 -7.89 12.35 -6.26
CA PRO A 296 -7.71 13.77 -6.57
C PRO A 296 -6.43 14.39 -6.00
N THR A 297 -5.81 13.75 -5.02
CA THR A 297 -4.55 14.20 -4.40
C THR A 297 -3.32 13.54 -5.02
N GLY A 298 -3.52 12.61 -5.95
CA GLY A 298 -2.47 11.93 -6.71
C GLY A 298 -2.06 10.56 -6.17
N ALA A 299 -2.70 10.04 -5.13
CA ALA A 299 -2.41 8.70 -4.62
C ALA A 299 -2.92 7.62 -5.59
N ALA A 300 -2.03 6.69 -5.94
CA ALA A 300 -2.36 5.57 -6.81
C ALA A 300 -2.95 4.41 -6.02
N LEU A 301 -3.98 3.77 -6.58
CA LEU A 301 -4.51 2.51 -6.10
C LEU A 301 -5.12 1.69 -7.23
N GLY A 302 -5.11 0.37 -7.07
CA GLY A 302 -5.83 -0.56 -7.91
C GLY A 302 -7.24 -0.81 -7.37
N LEU A 303 -8.18 -1.04 -8.27
CA LEU A 303 -9.50 -1.62 -7.96
C LEU A 303 -9.49 -3.04 -8.51
N ALA A 304 -9.86 -4.02 -7.71
CA ALA A 304 -9.84 -5.43 -8.09
C ALA A 304 -11.17 -6.10 -7.81
N GLU A 305 -11.77 -6.65 -8.86
CA GLU A 305 -12.93 -7.53 -8.75
C GLU A 305 -12.44 -8.95 -8.46
N VAL A 306 -12.60 -9.38 -7.21
CA VAL A 306 -12.21 -10.69 -6.75
C VAL A 306 -13.47 -11.51 -6.53
N THR A 307 -13.65 -12.56 -7.33
CA THR A 307 -14.75 -13.50 -7.16
C THR A 307 -14.37 -14.49 -6.05
N PRO A 308 -15.20 -14.67 -5.01
CA PRO A 308 -14.96 -15.76 -4.06
C PRO A 308 -14.95 -17.10 -4.78
N GLU A 309 -14.00 -18.00 -4.44
CA GLU A 309 -14.11 -19.38 -4.89
C GLU A 309 -15.40 -19.99 -4.34
N PRO A 310 -16.15 -20.75 -5.15
CA PRO A 310 -17.23 -21.57 -4.61
C PRO A 310 -16.64 -22.54 -3.59
N GLN A 311 -17.21 -22.53 -2.38
CA GLN A 311 -16.84 -23.44 -1.29
C GLN A 311 -17.16 -24.87 -1.64
#